data_416fa1c6ee84b28894ff7f1fae38f624
#
_entry.id   416fa1c6ee84b28894ff7f1fae38f624
#
_cell.length_a   1.000
_cell.length_b   1.000
_cell.length_c   1.000
_cell.angle_alpha   90.00
_cell.angle_beta   90.00
_cell.angle_gamma   90.00
#
_symmetry.space_group_name_H-M   'P 1'
#
loop_
_entity.id
_entity.type
_entity.pdbx_description
1 polymer ?
#
loop_
_entity_poly.entity_id
_entity_poly.type
_entity_poly.pdbx_seq_one_letter_code
_entity_poly.pdbx_strand_id
1 'polypeptide(L)'
;AAAQAAKTLGESPTSIEVLLSANMLKNAMGVGIPGTGMIGLPIAVALGIILADPSKDLTILENFSQEQLAKAKALVEKKIMSIRLKEGDVDKLYIEINLQGANHTASTIIQSNHRNIAYIRRDDEVLLDQLSGDNCSAQGASDEAEALQLTFDLVYEFATTTPLEKL
;
A
#
# COMPACT_ATOMS: atom_id res chain seq x y z
N ALA A 1 -0.90 3.90 -1.93
CA ALA A 1 -0.83 4.12 -3.38
C ALA A 1 -2.21 4.02 -4.02
N ALA A 2 -2.91 2.87 -4.00
CA ALA A 2 -4.16 2.63 -4.74
C ALA A 2 -5.27 3.65 -4.40
N ALA A 3 -5.48 3.96 -3.12
CA ALA A 3 -6.46 4.97 -2.70
C ALA A 3 -6.11 6.38 -3.20
N GLN A 4 -4.82 6.74 -3.19
CA GLN A 4 -4.38 8.03 -3.72
C GLN A 4 -4.59 8.09 -5.24
N ALA A 5 -4.21 7.04 -5.96
CA ALA A 5 -4.43 6.97 -7.42
C ALA A 5 -5.92 7.08 -7.77
N ALA A 6 -6.79 6.36 -7.05
CA ALA A 6 -8.24 6.41 -7.25
C ALA A 6 -8.84 7.79 -6.95
N LYS A 7 -8.39 8.44 -5.86
CA LYS A 7 -8.79 9.82 -5.52
C LYS A 7 -8.36 10.79 -6.60
N THR A 8 -7.13 10.64 -7.12
CA THR A 8 -6.59 11.48 -8.19
C THR A 8 -7.33 11.26 -9.52
N LEU A 9 -7.67 10.02 -9.85
CA LEU A 9 -8.43 9.68 -11.06
C LEU A 9 -9.83 10.31 -11.05
N GLY A 10 -10.54 10.22 -9.92
CA GLY A 10 -11.86 10.80 -9.71
C GLY A 10 -13.01 10.08 -10.43
N GLU A 11 -12.75 8.95 -11.08
CA GLU A 11 -13.74 8.12 -11.77
C GLU A 11 -13.41 6.62 -11.61
N SER A 12 -14.30 5.75 -12.09
CA SER A 12 -14.06 4.30 -12.04
C SER A 12 -12.98 3.88 -13.04
N PRO A 13 -11.97 3.08 -12.64
CA PRO A 13 -10.94 2.63 -13.55
C PRO A 13 -11.47 1.59 -14.54
N THR A 14 -11.00 1.69 -15.77
CA THR A 14 -11.18 0.69 -16.85
C THR A 14 -9.96 -0.21 -17.01
N SER A 15 -8.77 0.25 -16.54
CA SER A 15 -7.55 -0.52 -16.47
C SER A 15 -6.77 -0.15 -15.21
N ILE A 16 -6.12 -1.15 -14.62
CA ILE A 16 -5.33 -1.03 -13.40
C ILE A 16 -4.00 -1.71 -13.64
N GLU A 17 -2.92 -0.98 -13.54
CA GLU A 17 -1.57 -1.54 -13.56
C GLU A 17 -0.88 -1.30 -12.23
N VAL A 18 -0.30 -2.37 -11.69
CA VAL A 18 0.44 -2.37 -10.43
C VAL A 18 1.85 -2.83 -10.72
N LEU A 19 2.82 -1.97 -10.46
CA LEU A 19 4.25 -2.26 -10.60
C LEU A 19 4.91 -2.22 -9.23
N LEU A 20 5.66 -3.26 -8.89
CA LEU A 20 6.23 -3.46 -7.57
C LEU A 20 7.69 -3.84 -7.66
N SER A 21 8.49 -3.47 -6.66
CA SER A 21 9.80 -4.08 -6.48
C SER A 21 9.66 -5.59 -6.17
N ALA A 22 10.71 -6.36 -6.45
CA ALA A 22 10.73 -7.79 -6.16
C ALA A 22 10.45 -8.10 -4.68
N ASN A 23 10.97 -7.26 -3.78
CA ASN A 23 10.75 -7.40 -2.35
C ASN A 23 9.27 -7.19 -1.97
N MET A 24 8.63 -6.16 -2.50
CA MET A 24 7.22 -5.89 -2.26
C MET A 24 6.32 -6.98 -2.85
N LEU A 25 6.60 -7.43 -4.07
CA LEU A 25 5.84 -8.49 -4.72
C LEU A 25 5.91 -9.79 -3.91
N LYS A 26 7.12 -10.21 -3.52
CA LYS A 26 7.34 -11.42 -2.71
C LYS A 26 6.57 -11.37 -1.40
N ASN A 27 6.64 -10.26 -0.67
CA ASN A 27 6.03 -10.12 0.64
C ASN A 27 4.50 -10.06 0.58
N ALA A 28 3.94 -9.49 -0.49
CA ALA A 28 2.50 -9.27 -0.59
C ALA A 28 1.70 -10.44 -1.19
N MET A 29 2.36 -11.41 -1.86
CA MET A 29 1.65 -12.48 -2.58
C MET A 29 0.82 -13.40 -1.69
N GLY A 30 1.26 -13.67 -0.46
CA GLY A 30 0.62 -14.62 0.46
C GLY A 30 -0.14 -13.98 1.62
N VAL A 31 -0.24 -12.65 1.66
CA VAL A 31 -0.85 -11.95 2.80
C VAL A 31 -2.37 -12.02 2.73
N GLY A 32 -2.98 -12.52 3.81
CA GLY A 32 -4.43 -12.49 4.00
C GLY A 32 -4.89 -11.07 4.32
N ILE A 33 -5.97 -10.62 3.70
CA ILE A 33 -6.58 -9.33 4.03
C ILE A 33 -7.75 -9.58 4.99
N PRO A 34 -7.63 -9.15 6.26
CA PRO A 34 -8.65 -9.41 7.28
C PRO A 34 -10.05 -8.96 6.82
N GLY A 35 -11.06 -9.74 7.17
CA GLY A 35 -12.46 -9.43 6.84
C GLY A 35 -12.87 -9.70 5.38
N THR A 36 -11.95 -10.01 4.46
CA THR A 36 -12.28 -10.25 3.05
C THR A 36 -12.50 -11.73 2.70
N GLY A 37 -11.86 -12.63 3.45
CA GLY A 37 -11.75 -14.06 3.10
C GLY A 37 -10.87 -14.31 1.87
N MET A 38 -10.09 -13.32 1.43
CA MET A 38 -9.20 -13.38 0.27
C MET A 38 -7.76 -13.06 0.65
N ILE A 39 -6.83 -13.49 -0.20
CA ILE A 39 -5.40 -13.26 -0.03
C ILE A 39 -4.83 -12.46 -1.20
N GLY A 40 -3.73 -11.77 -0.94
CA GLY A 40 -2.87 -11.16 -1.94
C GLY A 40 -3.28 -9.76 -2.40
N LEU A 41 -2.49 -9.27 -3.32
CA LEU A 41 -2.55 -7.90 -3.83
C LEU A 41 -3.86 -7.54 -4.54
N PRO A 42 -4.49 -8.42 -5.33
CA PRO A 42 -5.65 -8.01 -6.11
C PRO A 42 -6.76 -7.42 -5.25
N ILE A 43 -7.14 -8.08 -4.17
CA ILE A 43 -8.21 -7.60 -3.29
C ILE A 43 -7.78 -6.37 -2.47
N ALA A 44 -6.51 -6.30 -2.05
CA ALA A 44 -5.98 -5.14 -1.33
C ALA A 44 -5.99 -3.88 -2.20
N VAL A 45 -5.56 -4.00 -3.47
CA VAL A 45 -5.59 -2.90 -4.44
C VAL A 45 -7.03 -2.49 -4.76
N ALA A 46 -7.91 -3.46 -5.01
CA ALA A 46 -9.31 -3.20 -5.30
C ALA A 46 -10.03 -2.48 -4.15
N LEU A 47 -9.81 -2.90 -2.89
CA LEU A 47 -10.33 -2.21 -1.72
C LEU A 47 -9.77 -0.79 -1.61
N GLY A 48 -8.46 -0.60 -1.81
CA GLY A 48 -7.86 0.73 -1.82
C GLY A 48 -8.51 1.66 -2.84
N ILE A 49 -8.81 1.15 -4.06
CA ILE A 49 -9.50 1.91 -5.11
C ILE A 49 -10.94 2.25 -4.71
N ILE A 50 -11.68 1.28 -4.16
CA ILE A 50 -13.10 1.47 -3.77
C ILE A 50 -13.23 2.43 -2.58
N LEU A 51 -12.31 2.38 -1.62
CA LEU A 51 -12.30 3.27 -0.46
C LEU A 51 -11.86 4.68 -0.83
N ALA A 52 -10.89 4.83 -1.73
CA ALA A 52 -10.36 6.09 -2.27
C ALA A 52 -10.05 7.16 -1.19
N ASP A 53 -9.70 6.72 0.01
CA ASP A 53 -9.43 7.60 1.16
C ASP A 53 -7.97 7.45 1.63
N PRO A 54 -7.04 8.20 1.05
CA PRO A 54 -5.64 8.14 1.44
C PRO A 54 -5.36 8.69 2.85
N SER A 55 -6.30 9.41 3.47
CA SER A 55 -6.12 9.96 4.82
C SER A 55 -6.06 8.88 5.91
N LYS A 56 -6.59 7.68 5.63
CA LYS A 56 -6.53 6.52 6.53
C LYS A 56 -5.17 5.84 6.55
N ASP A 57 -4.27 6.23 5.67
CA ASP A 57 -2.89 5.74 5.59
C ASP A 57 -2.81 4.19 5.64
N LEU A 58 -2.06 3.63 6.60
CA LEU A 58 -1.86 2.18 6.73
C LEU A 58 -3.10 1.45 7.29
N THR A 59 -4.04 2.16 7.91
CA THR A 59 -5.26 1.59 8.49
C THR A 59 -6.43 1.51 7.51
N ILE A 60 -6.20 1.86 6.25
CA ILE A 60 -7.26 1.93 5.22
C ILE A 60 -8.04 0.61 5.05
N LEU A 61 -7.40 -0.54 5.29
CA LEU A 61 -8.04 -1.86 5.14
C LEU A 61 -8.63 -2.41 6.45
N GLU A 62 -8.63 -1.65 7.55
CA GLU A 62 -9.18 -2.12 8.84
C GLU A 62 -10.70 -2.03 8.89
N ASN A 63 -11.29 -1.02 8.25
CA ASN A 63 -12.72 -0.76 8.32
C ASN A 63 -13.32 -0.50 6.94
N PHE A 64 -14.08 -1.45 6.45
CA PHE A 64 -14.88 -1.35 5.23
C PHE A 64 -16.23 -2.06 5.39
N SER A 65 -17.23 -1.59 4.66
CA SER A 65 -18.56 -2.21 4.66
C SER A 65 -18.61 -3.46 3.75
N GLN A 66 -19.62 -4.31 3.97
CA GLN A 66 -19.87 -5.46 3.09
C GLN A 66 -20.17 -5.03 1.64
N GLU A 67 -20.78 -3.86 1.45
CA GLU A 67 -21.02 -3.29 0.12
C GLU A 67 -19.70 -2.92 -0.58
N GLN A 68 -18.77 -2.27 0.16
CA GLN A 68 -17.44 -1.93 -0.37
C GLN A 68 -16.63 -3.19 -0.71
N LEU A 69 -16.72 -4.22 0.15
CA LEU A 69 -16.10 -5.51 -0.13
C LEU A 69 -16.68 -6.17 -1.39
N ALA A 70 -18.00 -6.16 -1.56
CA ALA A 70 -18.66 -6.71 -2.75
C ALA A 70 -18.21 -5.98 -4.02
N LYS A 71 -18.13 -4.64 -3.99
CA LYS A 71 -17.61 -3.83 -5.09
C LYS A 71 -16.15 -4.15 -5.41
N ALA A 72 -15.31 -4.33 -4.38
CA ALA A 72 -13.91 -4.69 -4.58
C ALA A 72 -13.75 -6.09 -5.19
N LYS A 73 -14.54 -7.08 -4.75
CA LYS A 73 -14.57 -8.42 -5.35
C LYS A 73 -14.99 -8.37 -6.81
N ALA A 74 -16.06 -7.63 -7.12
CA ALA A 74 -16.51 -7.43 -8.50
C ALA A 74 -15.44 -6.74 -9.37
N LEU A 75 -14.66 -5.82 -8.80
CA LEU A 75 -13.54 -5.18 -9.50
C LEU A 75 -12.43 -6.18 -9.84
N VAL A 76 -12.10 -7.09 -8.91
CA VAL A 76 -11.12 -8.18 -9.17
C VAL A 76 -11.62 -9.13 -10.27
N GLU A 77 -12.90 -9.48 -10.24
CA GLU A 77 -13.52 -10.37 -11.24
C GLU A 77 -13.51 -9.81 -12.66
N LYS A 78 -13.50 -8.49 -12.83
CA LYS A 78 -13.41 -7.84 -14.15
C LYS A 78 -12.11 -8.13 -14.89
N LYS A 79 -11.07 -8.64 -14.21
CA LYS A 79 -9.75 -8.97 -14.78
C LYS A 79 -9.08 -7.80 -15.52
N ILE A 80 -9.36 -6.58 -15.11
CA ILE A 80 -8.75 -5.36 -15.64
C ILE A 80 -7.46 -4.96 -14.91
N MET A 81 -7.03 -5.78 -13.95
CA MET A 81 -5.85 -5.53 -13.12
C MET A 81 -4.66 -6.38 -13.60
N SER A 82 -3.55 -5.72 -13.84
CA SER A 82 -2.25 -6.32 -14.16
C SER A 82 -1.27 -6.02 -13.03
N ILE A 83 -0.66 -7.04 -12.45
CA ILE A 83 0.35 -6.91 -11.38
C ILE A 83 1.66 -7.45 -11.93
N ARG A 84 2.70 -6.62 -11.94
CA ARG A 84 3.99 -6.95 -12.55
C ARG A 84 5.16 -6.47 -11.70
N LEU A 85 6.30 -7.07 -11.94
CA LEU A 85 7.57 -6.58 -11.42
C LEU A 85 7.94 -5.29 -12.17
N LYS A 86 8.39 -4.27 -11.42
CA LYS A 86 8.99 -3.08 -12.01
C LYS A 86 10.38 -3.43 -12.52
N GLU A 87 10.64 -3.17 -13.79
CA GLU A 87 11.95 -3.33 -14.40
C GLU A 87 12.90 -2.19 -14.01
N GLY A 88 14.19 -2.49 -13.96
CA GLY A 88 15.23 -1.54 -13.59
C GLY A 88 15.59 -1.57 -12.11
N ASP A 89 16.53 -0.69 -11.74
CA ASP A 89 16.96 -0.52 -10.34
C ASP A 89 15.98 0.40 -9.62
N VAL A 90 15.18 -0.18 -8.72
CA VAL A 90 14.20 0.53 -7.91
C VAL A 90 14.43 0.21 -6.45
N ASP A 91 13.94 1.07 -5.57
CA ASP A 91 13.98 0.89 -4.13
C ASP A 91 13.40 -0.47 -3.70
N LYS A 92 13.91 -1.03 -2.60
CA LYS A 92 13.36 -2.26 -2.00
C LYS A 92 11.88 -2.13 -1.68
N LEU A 93 11.45 -0.92 -1.27
CA LEU A 93 10.06 -0.55 -1.13
C LEU A 93 9.69 0.37 -2.30
N TYR A 94 9.08 -0.20 -3.33
CA TYR A 94 8.56 0.51 -4.48
C TYR A 94 7.19 -0.03 -4.86
N ILE A 95 6.22 0.85 -4.95
CA ILE A 95 4.84 0.56 -5.33
C ILE A 95 4.37 1.65 -6.28
N GLU A 96 4.06 1.29 -7.51
CA GLU A 96 3.49 2.18 -8.51
C GLU A 96 2.11 1.68 -8.92
N ILE A 97 1.12 2.55 -8.90
CA ILE A 97 -0.23 2.28 -9.34
C ILE A 97 -0.57 3.23 -10.48
N ASN A 98 -0.87 2.66 -11.64
CA ASN A 98 -1.34 3.38 -12.81
C ASN A 98 -2.80 3.00 -13.06
N LEU A 99 -3.68 3.98 -13.04
CA LEU A 99 -5.10 3.83 -13.31
C LEU A 99 -5.47 4.55 -14.61
N GLN A 100 -6.25 3.88 -15.43
CA GLN A 100 -6.89 4.50 -16.59
C GLN A 100 -8.41 4.43 -16.40
N GLY A 101 -9.07 5.57 -16.51
CA GLY A 101 -10.52 5.71 -16.52
C GLY A 101 -11.05 5.87 -17.93
N ALA A 102 -12.27 6.36 -18.07
CA ALA A 102 -12.87 6.68 -19.36
C ALA A 102 -12.33 7.98 -19.97
N ASN A 103 -12.02 8.97 -19.11
CA ASN A 103 -11.60 10.30 -19.54
C ASN A 103 -10.23 10.70 -19.01
N HIS A 104 -9.79 10.09 -17.91
CA HIS A 104 -8.59 10.48 -17.17
C HIS A 104 -7.66 9.32 -16.91
N THR A 105 -6.40 9.66 -16.62
CA THR A 105 -5.38 8.74 -16.11
C THR A 105 -4.84 9.24 -14.78
N ALA A 106 -4.40 8.35 -13.92
CA ALA A 106 -3.74 8.73 -12.67
C ALA A 106 -2.60 7.77 -12.36
N SER A 107 -1.49 8.31 -11.87
CA SER A 107 -0.34 7.55 -11.38
C SER A 107 -0.01 7.97 -9.96
N THR A 108 0.38 7.01 -9.13
CA THR A 108 0.89 7.26 -7.78
C THR A 108 2.04 6.30 -7.49
N ILE A 109 3.15 6.84 -6.99
CA ILE A 109 4.31 6.05 -6.56
C ILE A 109 4.55 6.27 -5.08
N ILE A 110 4.75 5.15 -4.36
CA ILE A 110 5.28 5.11 -3.00
C ILE A 110 6.65 4.46 -3.07
N GLN A 111 7.67 5.09 -2.47
CA GLN A 111 9.00 4.51 -2.38
C GLN A 111 9.70 4.85 -1.08
N SER A 112 10.72 4.05 -0.73
CA SER A 112 11.58 4.16 0.45
C SER A 112 10.88 3.93 1.78
N ASN A 113 9.66 4.45 1.99
CA ASN A 113 8.85 4.29 3.19
C ASN A 113 7.38 4.12 2.79
N HIS A 114 6.60 3.30 3.53
CA HIS A 114 5.18 3.03 3.26
C HIS A 114 4.29 4.28 3.25
N ARG A 115 4.68 5.34 3.94
CA ARG A 115 3.96 6.61 4.02
C ARG A 115 4.47 7.65 3.02
N ASN A 116 5.58 7.37 2.34
CA ASN A 116 6.19 8.32 1.42
C ASN A 116 5.57 8.21 0.03
N ILE A 117 4.58 9.05 -0.25
CA ILE A 117 4.06 9.23 -1.60
C ILE A 117 5.05 10.14 -2.35
N ALA A 118 5.88 9.54 -3.20
CA ALA A 118 6.94 10.23 -3.92
C ALA A 118 6.48 10.85 -5.24
N TYR A 119 5.37 10.35 -5.81
CA TYR A 119 4.89 10.85 -7.10
C TYR A 119 3.37 10.75 -7.21
N ILE A 120 2.74 11.80 -7.75
CA ILE A 120 1.33 11.84 -8.12
C ILE A 120 1.20 12.56 -9.46
N ARG A 121 0.49 11.94 -10.40
CA ARG A 121 0.15 12.54 -11.70
C ARG A 121 -1.32 12.30 -12.03
N ARG A 122 -1.94 13.28 -12.67
CA ARG A 122 -3.24 13.16 -13.33
C ARG A 122 -3.11 13.62 -14.75
N ASP A 123 -3.44 12.76 -15.71
CA ASP A 123 -3.23 13.01 -17.14
C ASP A 123 -1.79 13.45 -17.42
N ASP A 124 -1.57 14.63 -17.97
CA ASP A 124 -0.25 15.21 -18.22
C ASP A 124 0.24 16.14 -17.09
N GLU A 125 -0.60 16.37 -16.06
CA GLU A 125 -0.27 17.22 -14.92
C GLU A 125 0.39 16.44 -13.80
N VAL A 126 1.61 16.81 -13.45
CA VAL A 126 2.34 16.28 -12.29
C VAL A 126 1.95 17.10 -11.06
N LEU A 127 1.25 16.47 -10.12
CA LEU A 127 0.78 17.11 -8.87
C LEU A 127 1.82 17.02 -7.75
N LEU A 128 2.66 15.98 -7.78
CA LEU A 128 3.76 15.79 -6.83
C LEU A 128 4.89 15.04 -7.53
N ASP A 129 6.13 15.54 -7.43
CA ASP A 129 7.33 14.85 -7.86
C ASP A 129 8.44 15.02 -6.83
N GLN A 130 8.74 13.97 -6.11
CA GLN A 130 9.83 13.83 -5.15
C GLN A 130 10.74 12.66 -5.50
N LEU A 131 10.65 12.13 -6.73
CA LEU A 131 11.47 11.00 -7.18
C LEU A 131 12.95 11.39 -7.35
N SER A 132 13.23 12.64 -7.70
CA SER A 132 14.56 13.15 -8.01
C SER A 132 15.22 13.91 -6.86
N GLY A 133 14.58 13.97 -5.69
CA GLY A 133 15.18 14.61 -4.52
C GLY A 133 16.18 13.68 -3.86
N ASP A 134 17.47 14.11 -3.78
CA ASP A 134 18.47 13.59 -2.85
C ASP A 134 18.04 13.82 -1.39
N ASN A 135 16.86 13.40 -1.03
CA ASN A 135 16.40 13.31 0.35
C ASN A 135 16.75 11.95 0.93
N CYS A 136 18.06 11.66 0.97
CA CYS A 136 18.66 10.85 2.03
C CYS A 136 18.62 11.59 3.39
N SER A 137 17.61 12.37 3.66
CA SER A 137 17.22 12.70 5.02
C SER A 137 16.20 11.65 5.43
N ALA A 138 16.71 10.54 5.93
CA ALA A 138 16.03 9.75 6.93
C ALA A 138 15.70 10.67 8.13
N GLN A 139 14.71 11.52 7.98
CA GLN A 139 13.87 11.91 9.08
C GLN A 139 12.84 10.80 9.27
N GLY A 140 13.37 9.58 9.57
CA GLY A 140 12.73 8.80 10.59
C GLY A 140 12.57 9.79 11.74
N ALA A 141 11.33 10.15 12.10
CA ALA A 141 11.09 10.54 13.44
C ALA A 141 11.80 9.47 14.29
N SER A 142 12.93 9.85 14.85
CA SER A 142 13.46 9.20 16.02
C SER A 142 12.40 9.48 17.09
N ASP A 143 11.33 8.67 17.13
CA ASP A 143 10.92 8.16 18.40
C ASP A 143 12.17 7.43 18.92
N GLU A 144 13.07 8.17 19.51
CA GLU A 144 13.90 7.72 20.60
C GLU A 144 12.96 7.46 21.80
N ALA A 145 11.90 6.67 21.56
CA ALA A 145 11.42 5.74 22.54
C ALA A 145 12.64 4.87 22.80
N GLU A 146 13.25 5.01 23.98
CA GLU A 146 14.33 4.21 24.53
C GLU A 146 14.33 2.87 23.82
N ALA A 147 15.35 2.62 23.01
CA ALA A 147 15.50 1.33 22.38
C ALA A 147 15.68 0.36 23.56
N LEU A 148 14.57 -0.24 23.98
CA LEU A 148 14.57 -1.33 24.95
C LEU A 148 15.58 -2.30 24.40
N GLN A 149 16.74 -2.39 25.08
CA GLN A 149 17.74 -3.38 24.73
C GLN A 149 17.09 -4.73 24.98
N LEU A 150 16.54 -5.33 23.93
CA LEU A 150 15.95 -6.67 23.98
C LEU A 150 17.08 -7.66 24.30
N THR A 151 17.23 -7.96 25.58
CA THR A 151 18.10 -9.04 26.04
C THR A 151 17.33 -10.35 26.02
N PHE A 152 18.05 -11.47 25.92
CA PHE A 152 17.43 -12.81 25.99
C PHE A 152 16.63 -12.97 27.29
N ASP A 153 17.18 -12.50 28.42
CA ASP A 153 16.55 -12.58 29.74
C ASP A 153 15.21 -11.83 29.78
N LEU A 154 15.16 -10.62 29.20
CA LEU A 154 13.93 -9.82 29.13
C LEU A 154 12.85 -10.53 28.29
N VAL A 155 13.23 -11.10 27.13
CA VAL A 155 12.31 -11.85 26.26
C VAL A 155 11.82 -13.12 26.95
N TYR A 156 12.70 -13.84 27.64
CA TYR A 156 12.36 -15.05 28.39
C TYR A 156 11.44 -14.74 29.57
N GLU A 157 11.73 -13.72 30.35
CA GLU A 157 10.90 -13.27 31.46
C GLU A 157 9.50 -12.87 30.94
N PHE A 158 9.43 -12.06 29.88
CA PHE A 158 8.16 -11.68 29.25
C PHE A 158 7.35 -12.91 28.81
N ALA A 159 7.99 -13.85 28.13
CA ALA A 159 7.32 -15.05 27.61
C ALA A 159 6.82 -16.00 28.71
N THR A 160 7.49 -16.00 29.89
CA THR A 160 7.13 -16.90 30.99
C THR A 160 6.18 -16.28 32.01
N THR A 161 6.13 -14.97 32.12
CA THR A 161 5.33 -14.24 33.14
C THR A 161 4.08 -13.58 32.56
N THR A 162 4.04 -13.32 31.25
CA THR A 162 2.89 -12.65 30.63
C THR A 162 1.70 -13.60 30.52
N PRO A 163 0.52 -13.25 31.06
CA PRO A 163 -0.68 -14.04 30.88
C PRO A 163 -1.03 -14.21 29.41
N LEU A 164 -1.42 -15.43 29.00
CA LEU A 164 -1.81 -15.77 27.61
C LEU A 164 -2.90 -14.85 27.03
N GLU A 165 -3.71 -14.26 27.87
CA GLU A 165 -4.78 -13.31 27.48
C GLU A 165 -4.24 -11.95 26.99
N LYS A 166 -2.92 -11.68 27.18
CA LYS A 166 -2.23 -10.46 26.75
C LYS A 166 -1.26 -10.68 25.60
N LEU A 167 -1.13 -11.92 25.13
CA LEU A 167 -0.36 -12.33 23.96
C LEU A 167 -1.26 -12.54 22.75
#